data_a7cc54709dec8e38a19f226451670aad
#
_entry.id   a7cc54709dec8e38a19f226451670aad
#
_cell.length_a   1.000
_cell.length_b   1.000
_cell.length_c   1.000
_cell.angle_alpha   90.00
_cell.angle_beta   90.00
_cell.angle_gamma   90.00
#
_symmetry.space_group_name_H-M   'P 1'
#
loop_
_entity.id
_entity.type
_entity.pdbx_description
1 polymer ?
#
loop_
_entity_poly.entity_id
_entity_poly.type
_entity_poly.pdbx_seq_one_letter_code
_entity_poly.pdbx_strand_id
1 'polypeptide(L)'
;MPRSNIKSSNKFASKKNNFPNYLRTLNLSPQKTLGQHFLVDQMIMFDIAAAVVEEGIDTVIEIGAGPGGLTQELVKNFSSVIAVELDEELASITRDRLNTYNNLTVIAADILQIDLLEILSEANARPPFVIVGNLPYYITQPILRKIQE
;
A
#
# COMPACT_ATOMS: atom_id res chain seq x y z
N MET A 1 17.71 11.08 57.49
CA MET A 1 17.56 10.21 56.32
C MET A 1 16.83 10.99 55.24
N PRO A 2 17.48 11.41 54.17
CA PRO A 2 16.81 12.13 53.12
C PRO A 2 16.12 11.13 52.17
N ARG A 3 14.84 11.42 51.88
CA ARG A 3 14.02 10.66 50.91
C ARG A 3 14.54 10.87 49.49
N SER A 4 14.92 9.80 48.83
CA SER A 4 15.32 9.81 47.44
C SER A 4 14.13 10.15 46.52
N ASN A 5 14.21 11.28 45.82
CA ASN A 5 13.32 11.66 44.76
C ASN A 5 13.54 10.73 43.56
N ILE A 6 12.66 9.79 43.34
CA ILE A 6 12.56 9.05 42.09
C ILE A 6 11.90 9.96 41.06
N LYS A 7 12.69 10.64 40.26
CA LYS A 7 12.21 11.28 39.04
C LYS A 7 11.80 10.19 38.05
N SER A 8 10.51 9.96 37.92
CA SER A 8 9.96 9.21 36.80
C SER A 8 10.24 10.00 35.52
N SER A 9 11.29 9.61 34.81
CA SER A 9 11.56 10.14 33.48
C SER A 9 10.47 9.65 32.54
N ASN A 10 9.61 10.58 32.16
CA ASN A 10 8.56 10.44 31.19
C ASN A 10 9.18 10.14 29.81
N LYS A 11 9.40 8.84 29.50
CA LYS A 11 9.92 8.34 28.22
C LYS A 11 8.83 8.27 27.14
N PHE A 12 7.94 9.22 27.11
CA PHE A 12 7.16 9.52 25.89
C PHE A 12 7.83 10.68 25.15
N ALA A 13 9.10 10.45 24.77
CA ALA A 13 9.73 11.29 23.78
C ALA A 13 8.91 11.16 22.50
N SER A 14 8.37 12.30 22.04
CA SER A 14 7.66 12.51 20.80
C SER A 14 8.17 11.58 19.70
N LYS A 15 7.31 10.68 19.20
CA LYS A 15 7.52 10.05 17.90
C LYS A 15 7.59 11.22 16.90
N LYS A 16 8.79 11.65 16.56
CA LYS A 16 9.03 12.53 15.43
C LYS A 16 8.27 11.90 14.27
N ASN A 17 7.35 12.66 13.67
CA ASN A 17 6.60 12.26 12.49
C ASN A 17 7.56 11.71 11.44
N ASN A 18 7.69 10.40 11.35
CA ASN A 18 8.46 9.69 10.34
C ASN A 18 7.67 9.66 9.02
N PHE A 19 7.11 10.83 8.66
CA PHE A 19 6.44 10.99 7.38
C PHE A 19 7.52 10.84 6.30
N PRO A 20 7.42 9.84 5.41
CA PRO A 20 8.45 9.61 4.39
C PRO A 20 8.74 10.89 3.62
N ASN A 21 10.03 11.16 3.35
CA ASN A 21 10.44 12.41 2.71
C ASN A 21 9.73 12.65 1.37
N TYR A 22 9.45 11.60 0.61
CA TYR A 22 8.74 11.72 -0.67
C TYR A 22 7.31 12.24 -0.51
N LEU A 23 6.60 11.89 0.56
CA LEU A 23 5.25 12.41 0.81
C LEU A 23 5.27 13.89 1.19
N ARG A 24 6.35 14.36 1.82
CA ARG A 24 6.53 15.79 2.13
C ARG A 24 6.76 16.62 0.87
N THR A 25 7.52 16.08 -0.09
CA THR A 25 7.81 16.77 -1.36
C THR A 25 6.59 16.86 -2.26
N LEU A 26 5.65 15.90 -2.15
CA LEU A 26 4.44 15.85 -2.96
C LEU A 26 3.31 16.74 -2.46
N ASN A 27 3.48 17.35 -1.26
CA ASN A 27 2.46 18.18 -0.62
C ASN A 27 1.08 17.50 -0.52
N LEU A 28 1.06 16.16 -0.42
CA LEU A 28 -0.15 15.36 -0.37
C LEU A 28 -0.79 15.41 1.01
N SER A 29 -2.07 15.66 1.04
CA SER A 29 -2.91 15.45 2.21
C SER A 29 -3.93 14.35 1.92
N PRO A 30 -4.19 13.42 2.85
CA PRO A 30 -5.23 12.42 2.68
C PRO A 30 -6.58 13.09 2.45
N GLN A 31 -7.30 12.68 1.42
CA GLN A 31 -8.66 13.15 1.19
C GLN A 31 -9.60 12.43 2.16
N LYS A 32 -10.01 13.11 3.22
CA LYS A 32 -10.90 12.56 4.26
C LYS A 32 -12.22 12.02 3.70
N THR A 33 -12.72 12.63 2.62
CA THR A 33 -13.95 12.22 1.94
C THR A 33 -13.86 10.85 1.28
N LEU A 34 -12.64 10.40 0.91
CA LEU A 34 -12.38 9.07 0.35
C LEU A 34 -11.87 8.08 1.40
N GLY A 35 -11.82 8.48 2.69
CA GLY A 35 -11.30 7.62 3.76
C GLY A 35 -9.81 7.30 3.61
N GLN A 36 -9.07 8.11 2.86
CA GLN A 36 -7.65 7.88 2.60
C GLN A 36 -6.83 8.07 3.89
N HIS A 37 -6.18 6.99 4.31
CA HIS A 37 -5.18 6.98 5.37
C HIS A 37 -3.92 6.33 4.83
N PHE A 38 -2.94 7.17 4.45
CA PHE A 38 -1.69 6.63 3.91
C PHE A 38 -0.93 5.86 4.98
N LEU A 39 -0.53 4.65 4.62
CA LEU A 39 0.41 3.89 5.40
C LEU A 39 1.80 4.53 5.22
N VAL A 40 2.36 5.03 6.32
CA VAL A 40 3.61 5.83 6.29
C VAL A 40 4.77 5.16 7.02
N ASP A 41 4.50 4.10 7.78
CA ASP A 41 5.52 3.36 8.51
C ASP A 41 6.19 2.32 7.59
N GLN A 42 7.46 2.57 7.26
CA GLN A 42 8.22 1.70 6.35
C GLN A 42 8.40 0.28 6.90
N MET A 43 8.53 0.11 8.21
CA MET A 43 8.65 -1.22 8.80
C MET A 43 7.37 -2.01 8.65
N ILE A 44 6.22 -1.36 8.85
CA ILE A 44 4.91 -2.01 8.65
C ILE A 44 4.72 -2.38 7.17
N MET A 45 5.09 -1.51 6.23
CA MET A 45 5.01 -1.82 4.79
C MET A 45 5.91 -3.01 4.42
N PHE A 46 7.11 -3.05 4.95
CA PHE A 46 8.02 -4.19 4.77
C PHE A 46 7.42 -5.48 5.35
N ASP A 47 6.90 -5.43 6.57
CA ASP A 47 6.29 -6.60 7.24
C ASP A 47 5.06 -7.11 6.48
N ILE A 48 4.21 -6.20 5.95
CA ILE A 48 3.07 -6.58 5.10
C ILE A 48 3.57 -7.27 3.84
N ALA A 49 4.53 -6.66 3.13
CA ALA A 49 5.06 -7.23 1.89
C ALA A 49 5.70 -8.60 2.11
N ALA A 50 6.39 -8.80 3.23
CA ALA A 50 6.97 -10.09 3.60
C ALA A 50 5.90 -11.13 3.97
N ALA A 51 4.84 -10.72 4.67
CA ALA A 51 3.78 -11.61 5.14
C ALA A 51 2.90 -12.16 4.00
N VAL A 52 2.83 -11.49 2.86
CA VAL A 52 2.02 -11.93 1.71
C VAL A 52 2.80 -12.76 0.69
N VAL A 53 4.10 -12.97 0.90
CA VAL A 53 4.89 -13.88 0.06
C VAL A 53 4.51 -15.32 0.37
N GLU A 54 4.09 -16.06 -0.65
CA GLU A 54 3.68 -17.46 -0.55
C GLU A 54 4.34 -18.26 -1.67
N GLU A 55 4.78 -19.48 -1.36
CA GLU A 55 5.45 -20.34 -2.32
C GLU A 55 4.53 -20.66 -3.52
N GLY A 56 5.05 -20.45 -4.72
CA GLY A 56 4.31 -20.68 -5.97
C GLY A 56 3.37 -19.55 -6.39
N ILE A 57 3.37 -18.43 -5.67
CA ILE A 57 2.63 -17.22 -6.03
C ILE A 57 3.59 -16.10 -6.40
N ASP A 58 3.63 -15.76 -7.68
CA ASP A 58 4.53 -14.74 -8.25
C ASP A 58 3.83 -13.41 -8.52
N THR A 59 2.51 -13.38 -8.38
CA THR A 59 1.68 -12.21 -8.71
C THR A 59 0.97 -11.67 -7.48
N VAL A 60 1.01 -10.35 -7.30
CA VAL A 60 0.25 -9.63 -6.28
C VAL A 60 -0.57 -8.51 -6.89
N ILE A 61 -1.82 -8.38 -6.44
CA ILE A 61 -2.71 -7.25 -6.74
C ILE A 61 -2.81 -6.40 -5.48
N GLU A 62 -2.33 -5.16 -5.55
CA GLU A 62 -2.47 -4.17 -4.49
C GLU A 62 -3.68 -3.28 -4.77
N ILE A 63 -4.60 -3.19 -3.80
CA ILE A 63 -5.79 -2.34 -3.89
C ILE A 63 -5.59 -1.11 -3.01
N GLY A 64 -5.73 0.07 -3.59
CA GLY A 64 -5.53 1.33 -2.90
C GLY A 64 -4.04 1.64 -2.69
N ALA A 65 -3.27 1.61 -3.77
CA ALA A 65 -1.81 1.78 -3.72
C ALA A 65 -1.37 3.14 -3.14
N GLY A 66 -2.25 4.16 -3.19
CA GLY A 66 -1.91 5.50 -2.75
C GLY A 66 -0.67 6.03 -3.48
N PRO A 67 0.26 6.68 -2.78
CA PRO A 67 1.50 7.19 -3.39
C PRO A 67 2.59 6.12 -3.58
N GLY A 68 2.27 4.82 -3.44
CA GLY A 68 3.14 3.70 -3.79
C GLY A 68 4.13 3.28 -2.70
N GLY A 69 3.82 3.53 -1.43
CA GLY A 69 4.71 3.13 -0.34
C GLY A 69 4.81 1.61 -0.20
N LEU A 70 3.68 0.92 -0.07
CA LEU A 70 3.64 -0.54 -0.02
C LEU A 70 4.02 -1.15 -1.37
N THR A 71 3.57 -0.55 -2.47
CA THR A 71 3.93 -0.97 -3.83
C THR A 71 5.44 -1.12 -3.99
N GLN A 72 6.22 -0.17 -3.45
CA GLN A 72 7.69 -0.18 -3.50
C GLN A 72 8.30 -1.41 -2.80
N GLU A 73 7.68 -1.92 -1.76
CA GLU A 73 8.12 -3.14 -1.09
C GLU A 73 7.66 -4.40 -1.85
N LEU A 74 6.45 -4.37 -2.42
CA LEU A 74 5.92 -5.49 -3.19
C LEU A 74 6.74 -5.79 -4.46
N VAL A 75 7.17 -4.76 -5.20
CA VAL A 75 7.95 -4.95 -6.44
C VAL A 75 9.30 -5.64 -6.21
N LYS A 76 9.81 -5.66 -4.98
CA LYS A 76 11.04 -6.35 -4.61
C LYS A 76 10.84 -7.86 -4.38
N ASN A 77 9.61 -8.29 -4.13
CA ASN A 77 9.28 -9.64 -3.70
C ASN A 77 8.46 -10.44 -4.72
N PHE A 78 7.81 -9.79 -5.68
CA PHE A 78 6.94 -10.43 -6.66
C PHE A 78 7.43 -10.23 -8.09
N SER A 79 7.21 -11.22 -8.94
CA SER A 79 7.55 -11.14 -10.36
C SER A 79 6.57 -10.26 -11.14
N SER A 80 5.34 -10.10 -10.64
CA SER A 80 4.32 -9.22 -11.19
C SER A 80 3.55 -8.52 -10.09
N VAL A 81 3.52 -7.19 -10.12
CA VAL A 81 2.76 -6.35 -9.20
C VAL A 81 1.76 -5.51 -10.00
N ILE A 82 0.49 -5.63 -9.64
CA ILE A 82 -0.60 -4.84 -10.23
C ILE A 82 -1.13 -3.94 -9.12
N ALA A 83 -0.89 -2.65 -9.22
CA ALA A 83 -1.33 -1.65 -8.26
C ALA A 83 -2.56 -0.92 -8.80
N VAL A 84 -3.69 -1.07 -8.11
CA VAL A 84 -4.96 -0.41 -8.46
C VAL A 84 -5.19 0.75 -7.50
N GLU A 85 -5.38 1.94 -8.04
CA GLU A 85 -5.65 3.15 -7.27
C GLU A 85 -6.80 3.93 -7.91
N LEU A 86 -7.77 4.33 -7.10
CA LEU A 86 -8.94 5.09 -7.55
C LEU A 86 -8.59 6.51 -7.96
N ASP A 87 -7.64 7.12 -7.25
CA ASP A 87 -7.19 8.49 -7.48
C ASP A 87 -6.12 8.52 -8.57
N GLU A 88 -6.43 9.14 -9.72
CA GLU A 88 -5.53 9.25 -10.87
C GLU A 88 -4.23 10.00 -10.54
N GLU A 89 -4.29 11.01 -9.67
CA GLU A 89 -3.10 11.76 -9.25
C GLU A 89 -2.14 10.86 -8.47
N LEU A 90 -2.66 10.08 -7.52
CA LEU A 90 -1.87 9.12 -6.75
C LEU A 90 -1.33 7.99 -7.64
N ALA A 91 -2.13 7.49 -8.56
CA ALA A 91 -1.69 6.48 -9.53
C ALA A 91 -0.54 7.01 -10.41
N SER A 92 -0.64 8.27 -10.88
CA SER A 92 0.43 8.93 -11.63
C SER A 92 1.71 9.07 -10.83
N ILE A 93 1.60 9.51 -9.58
CA ILE A 93 2.74 9.61 -8.67
C ILE A 93 3.43 8.25 -8.49
N THR A 94 2.67 7.19 -8.32
CA THR A 94 3.22 5.84 -8.17
C THR A 94 3.92 5.37 -9.43
N ARG A 95 3.35 5.61 -10.62
CA ARG A 95 4.01 5.32 -11.91
C ARG A 95 5.34 6.04 -12.03
N ASP A 96 5.36 7.35 -11.74
CA ASP A 96 6.56 8.18 -11.90
C ASP A 96 7.67 7.77 -10.91
N ARG A 97 7.29 7.52 -9.65
CA ARG A 97 8.25 7.13 -8.60
C ARG A 97 8.87 5.76 -8.82
N LEU A 98 8.11 4.83 -9.36
CA LEU A 98 8.49 3.43 -9.49
C LEU A 98 8.72 3.02 -10.96
N ASN A 99 8.95 3.98 -11.85
CA ASN A 99 9.12 3.78 -13.29
C ASN A 99 10.32 2.90 -13.69
N THR A 100 11.24 2.65 -12.76
CA THR A 100 12.40 1.76 -12.96
C THR A 100 12.08 0.28 -12.79
N TYR A 101 10.91 -0.05 -12.22
CA TYR A 101 10.48 -1.43 -12.00
C TYR A 101 9.65 -1.93 -13.19
N ASN A 102 10.21 -2.87 -13.95
CA ASN A 102 9.56 -3.45 -15.13
C ASN A 102 8.44 -4.46 -14.78
N ASN A 103 8.36 -4.88 -13.52
CA ASN A 103 7.37 -5.81 -12.98
C ASN A 103 6.16 -5.13 -12.36
N LEU A 104 5.99 -3.81 -12.54
CA LEU A 104 4.88 -3.03 -12.00
C LEU A 104 3.93 -2.56 -13.10
N THR A 105 2.65 -2.83 -12.91
CA THR A 105 1.54 -2.23 -13.68
C THR A 105 0.68 -1.41 -12.73
N VAL A 106 0.50 -0.11 -13.00
CA VAL A 106 -0.34 0.78 -12.20
C VAL A 106 -1.59 1.13 -12.97
N ILE A 107 -2.75 0.84 -12.40
CA ILE A 107 -4.07 1.04 -12.99
C ILE A 107 -4.84 2.07 -12.16
N ALA A 108 -5.23 3.18 -12.79
CA ALA A 108 -6.12 4.15 -12.19
C ALA A 108 -7.57 3.74 -12.48
N ALA A 109 -8.22 3.11 -11.49
CA ALA A 109 -9.58 2.63 -11.64
C ALA A 109 -10.24 2.33 -10.29
N ASP A 110 -11.58 2.28 -10.30
CA ASP A 110 -12.35 1.72 -9.19
C ASP A 110 -12.28 0.19 -9.25
N ILE A 111 -11.69 -0.42 -8.23
CA ILE A 111 -11.57 -1.88 -8.12
C ILE A 111 -12.91 -2.59 -8.22
N LEU A 112 -14.00 -1.96 -7.80
CA LEU A 112 -15.35 -2.54 -7.87
C LEU A 112 -15.91 -2.60 -9.29
N GLN A 113 -15.34 -1.85 -10.24
CA GLN A 113 -15.82 -1.73 -11.61
C GLN A 113 -14.96 -2.51 -12.63
N ILE A 114 -13.76 -2.94 -12.26
CA ILE A 114 -12.85 -3.65 -13.17
C ILE A 114 -12.97 -5.17 -13.02
N ASP A 115 -12.64 -5.88 -14.09
CA ASP A 115 -12.50 -7.34 -14.08
C ASP A 115 -11.07 -7.72 -13.67
N LEU A 116 -10.95 -8.54 -12.61
CA LEU A 116 -9.65 -8.98 -12.10
C LEU A 116 -8.91 -9.87 -13.10
N LEU A 117 -9.63 -10.68 -13.87
CA LEU A 117 -9.00 -11.55 -14.88
C LEU A 117 -8.51 -10.73 -16.09
N GLU A 118 -9.22 -9.66 -16.43
CA GLU A 118 -8.80 -8.74 -17.48
C GLU A 118 -7.49 -8.04 -17.11
N ILE A 119 -7.40 -7.48 -15.91
CA ILE A 119 -6.16 -6.80 -15.48
C ILE A 119 -4.98 -7.76 -15.32
N LEU A 120 -5.20 -9.00 -14.92
CA LEU A 120 -4.16 -10.04 -14.92
C LEU A 120 -3.65 -10.30 -16.32
N SER A 121 -4.56 -10.43 -17.28
CA SER A 121 -4.22 -10.65 -18.68
C SER A 121 -3.43 -9.49 -19.28
N GLU A 122 -3.86 -8.25 -19.03
CA GLU A 122 -3.16 -7.03 -19.48
C GLU A 122 -1.75 -6.92 -18.88
N ALA A 123 -1.57 -7.34 -17.64
CA ALA A 123 -0.26 -7.38 -16.98
C ALA A 123 0.58 -8.62 -17.37
N ASN A 124 0.12 -9.47 -18.29
CA ASN A 124 0.74 -10.77 -18.60
C ASN A 124 0.94 -11.66 -17.36
N ALA A 125 0.11 -11.48 -16.35
CA ALA A 125 0.11 -12.24 -15.12
C ALA A 125 -0.94 -13.36 -15.15
N ARG A 126 -0.75 -14.36 -14.27
CA ARG A 126 -1.62 -15.55 -14.21
C ARG A 126 -1.92 -15.93 -12.77
N PRO A 127 -3.09 -16.54 -12.51
CA PRO A 127 -3.32 -17.21 -11.23
C PRO A 127 -2.29 -18.33 -10.97
N PRO A 128 -1.95 -18.62 -9.71
CA PRO A 128 -2.49 -17.98 -8.52
C PRO A 128 -1.90 -16.59 -8.26
N PHE A 129 -2.65 -15.77 -7.53
CA PHE A 129 -2.23 -14.44 -7.11
C PHE A 129 -2.70 -14.14 -5.68
N VAL A 130 -2.02 -13.23 -5.02
CA VAL A 130 -2.43 -12.70 -3.71
C VAL A 130 -2.99 -11.29 -3.86
N ILE A 131 -3.95 -10.93 -3.02
CA ILE A 131 -4.49 -9.57 -2.95
C ILE A 131 -4.10 -8.94 -1.62
N VAL A 132 -3.60 -7.73 -1.67
CA VAL A 132 -3.20 -6.95 -0.50
C VAL A 132 -3.75 -5.52 -0.64
N GLY A 133 -4.02 -4.87 0.48
CA GLY A 133 -4.40 -3.47 0.47
C GLY A 133 -4.60 -2.91 1.87
N ASN A 134 -4.30 -1.63 2.03
CA ASN A 134 -4.63 -0.85 3.21
C ASN A 134 -5.92 -0.07 2.95
N LEU A 135 -7.06 -0.75 3.13
CA LEU A 135 -8.37 -0.28 2.68
C LEU A 135 -9.14 0.47 3.76
N PRO A 136 -9.90 1.52 3.40
CA PRO A 136 -10.92 2.10 4.27
C PRO A 136 -11.97 1.05 4.65
N TYR A 137 -12.47 1.11 5.88
CA TYR A 137 -13.40 0.10 6.41
C TYR A 137 -14.68 -0.04 5.57
N TYR A 138 -15.22 1.07 5.04
CA TYR A 138 -16.48 1.06 4.30
C TYR A 138 -16.42 0.33 2.96
N ILE A 139 -15.23 0.22 2.34
CA ILE A 139 -15.06 -0.44 1.04
C ILE A 139 -14.57 -1.89 1.15
N THR A 140 -14.07 -2.30 2.31
CA THR A 140 -13.51 -3.64 2.51
C THR A 140 -14.53 -4.73 2.21
N GLN A 141 -15.76 -4.59 2.70
CA GLN A 141 -16.82 -5.59 2.48
C GLN A 141 -17.23 -5.74 1.01
N PRO A 142 -17.51 -4.65 0.26
CA PRO A 142 -17.75 -4.75 -1.18
C PRO A 142 -16.59 -5.40 -1.95
N ILE A 143 -15.34 -5.08 -1.62
CA ILE A 143 -14.17 -5.66 -2.27
C ILE A 143 -14.08 -7.17 -2.00
N LEU A 144 -14.25 -7.60 -0.74
CA LEU A 144 -14.24 -9.04 -0.40
C LEU A 144 -15.31 -9.82 -1.14
N ARG A 145 -16.50 -9.26 -1.35
CA ARG A 145 -17.55 -9.89 -2.15
C ARG A 145 -17.11 -10.04 -3.60
N LYS A 146 -16.58 -8.98 -4.20
CA LYS A 146 -16.11 -9.00 -5.59
C LYS A 146 -15.01 -10.03 -5.84
N ILE A 147 -14.11 -10.24 -4.89
CA ILE A 147 -13.02 -11.23 -5.01
C ILE A 147 -13.55 -12.67 -4.96
N GLN A 148 -14.71 -12.89 -4.35
CA GLN A 148 -15.33 -14.23 -4.21
C GLN A 148 -16.21 -14.62 -5.41
N GLU A 149 -16.52 -13.69 -6.29
CA GLU A 149 -17.27 -13.92 -7.55
C GLU A 149 -16.33 -14.42 -8.65
#